data_adf0f00613ed73aa21e306bfc48e0699
#
_entry.id   adf0f00613ed73aa21e306bfc48e0699
#
_cell.length_a   1.000
_cell.length_b   1.000
_cell.length_c   1.000
_cell.angle_alpha   90.00
_cell.angle_beta   90.00
_cell.angle_gamma   90.00
#
_symmetry.space_group_name_H-M   'P 1'
#
loop_
_entity.id
_entity.type
_entity.pdbx_description
1 polymer ?
#
loop_
_entity_poly.entity_id
_entity_poly.type
_entity_poly.pdbx_seq_one_letter_code
_entity_poly.pdbx_strand_id
1 'polypeptide(L)'
;WLKENLTDYYVIGCGRSAELRDEQSAIAYRKERMNLMKMDTYWLSETPDVPGSRYPGQSVCPRICTEAVFEDLEAGKVFRVANAHLDNAGELARRKGLEQILENVKSDTFFGGVPVIVTGDFNMEPDWKEMEVMKNHPDFTNITENIGVTYHGYWKGNDQTCIDFMIVRGSIRCESL
;
A
#
# COMPACT_ATOMS: atom_id res chain seq x y z
N TRP A 1 9.39 17.28 7.92
CA TRP A 1 8.29 17.47 8.89
C TRP A 1 8.00 16.18 9.69
N LEU A 2 7.71 15.03 9.04
CA LEU A 2 7.39 13.78 9.76
C LEU A 2 8.50 13.39 10.73
N LYS A 3 9.77 13.37 10.29
CA LYS A 3 10.92 13.02 11.14
C LYS A 3 11.16 13.96 12.31
N GLU A 4 10.73 15.21 12.19
CA GLU A 4 10.89 16.24 13.23
C GLU A 4 9.76 16.23 14.26
N ASN A 5 8.55 15.78 13.85
CA ASN A 5 7.34 15.83 14.68
C ASN A 5 6.92 14.47 15.23
N LEU A 6 7.34 13.37 14.58
CA LEU A 6 7.11 12.01 15.04
C LEU A 6 8.37 11.43 15.69
N THR A 7 8.80 12.03 16.81
CA THR A 7 10.06 11.69 17.48
C THR A 7 10.13 10.25 17.97
N ASP A 8 8.99 9.65 18.31
CA ASP A 8 8.87 8.27 18.80
C ASP A 8 8.66 7.25 17.67
N TYR A 9 8.72 7.71 16.41
CA TYR A 9 8.55 6.88 15.23
C TYR A 9 9.79 6.87 14.35
N TYR A 10 10.01 5.75 13.69
CA TYR A 10 10.81 5.71 12.46
C TYR A 10 9.89 5.88 11.26
N VAL A 11 10.39 6.55 10.21
CA VAL A 11 9.69 6.70 8.92
C VAL A 11 10.57 6.10 7.84
N ILE A 12 10.03 5.13 7.12
CA ILE A 12 10.70 4.39 6.05
C ILE A 12 9.99 4.58 4.70
N GLY A 13 10.70 4.31 3.62
CA GLY A 13 10.30 4.54 2.24
C GLY A 13 11.15 5.60 1.57
N CYS A 14 11.00 5.74 0.26
CA CYS A 14 11.65 6.77 -0.55
C CYS A 14 10.64 7.48 -1.46
N GLY A 15 11.06 8.54 -2.12
CA GLY A 15 10.25 9.26 -3.10
C GLY A 15 10.16 8.50 -4.42
N ARG A 16 9.06 8.66 -5.12
CA ARG A 16 8.69 7.89 -6.31
C ARG A 16 9.46 8.27 -7.58
N SER A 17 10.12 9.45 -7.63
CA SER A 17 10.88 9.88 -8.81
C SER A 17 12.16 9.06 -9.01
N ALA A 18 12.80 9.20 -10.18
CA ALA A 18 14.06 8.54 -10.47
C ALA A 18 15.20 8.96 -9.52
N GLU A 19 15.10 10.16 -8.95
CA GLU A 19 16.05 10.73 -7.98
C GLU A 19 15.67 10.36 -6.53
N LEU A 20 14.71 9.47 -6.31
CA LEU A 20 14.18 9.05 -5.00
C LEU A 20 13.57 10.21 -4.20
N ARG A 21 13.03 11.19 -4.91
CA ARG A 21 12.35 12.39 -4.38
C ARG A 21 10.87 12.35 -4.72
N ASP A 22 10.15 13.47 -4.48
CA ASP A 22 8.73 13.59 -4.72
C ASP A 22 7.90 12.82 -3.67
N GLU A 23 6.65 12.55 -3.96
CA GLU A 23 5.71 11.86 -3.07
C GLU A 23 6.19 10.48 -2.64
N GLN A 24 5.90 10.12 -1.40
CA GLN A 24 6.30 8.86 -0.78
C GLN A 24 5.06 8.08 -0.30
N SER A 25 5.06 6.79 -0.51
CA SER A 25 4.17 5.85 0.19
C SER A 25 4.85 5.39 1.48
N ALA A 26 5.05 6.32 2.41
CA ALA A 26 5.84 6.08 3.61
C ALA A 26 5.10 5.21 4.64
N ILE A 27 5.85 4.47 5.46
CA ILE A 27 5.36 3.77 6.64
C ILE A 27 6.04 4.37 7.87
N ALA A 28 5.23 4.80 8.86
CA ALA A 28 5.71 5.24 10.15
C ALA A 28 5.40 4.19 11.22
N TYR A 29 6.37 3.81 12.03
CA TYR A 29 6.19 2.82 13.08
C TYR A 29 6.86 3.23 14.40
N ARG A 30 6.27 2.82 15.53
CA ARG A 30 6.79 3.13 16.87
C ARG A 30 8.09 2.40 17.13
N LYS A 31 9.13 3.16 17.54
CA LYS A 31 10.49 2.67 17.81
C LYS A 31 10.53 1.61 18.91
N GLU A 32 9.81 1.86 19.99
CA GLU A 32 9.81 0.98 21.17
C GLU A 32 8.92 -0.25 21.01
N ARG A 33 7.97 -0.21 20.06
CA ARG A 33 6.98 -1.27 19.86
C ARG A 33 7.33 -2.24 18.76
N MET A 34 7.93 -1.74 17.68
CA MET A 34 8.10 -2.51 16.45
C MET A 34 9.57 -2.74 16.14
N ASN A 35 9.94 -3.99 15.93
CA ASN A 35 11.22 -4.38 15.34
C ASN A 35 11.06 -4.52 13.81
N LEU A 36 11.81 -3.75 13.04
CA LEU A 36 11.82 -3.84 11.58
C LEU A 36 12.71 -5.01 11.14
N MET A 37 12.11 -6.05 10.58
CA MET A 37 12.82 -7.26 10.15
C MET A 37 13.24 -7.21 8.68
N LYS A 38 12.41 -6.59 7.81
CA LYS A 38 12.66 -6.42 6.38
C LYS A 38 11.94 -5.18 5.89
N MET A 39 12.50 -4.49 4.91
CA MET A 39 11.81 -3.44 4.17
C MET A 39 12.26 -3.39 2.72
N ASP A 40 11.39 -2.90 1.87
CA ASP A 40 11.66 -2.61 0.48
C ASP A 40 10.79 -1.45 0.00
N THR A 41 11.22 -0.76 -1.06
CA THR A 41 10.38 0.17 -1.83
C THR A 41 10.65 -0.10 -3.30
N TYR A 42 9.61 -0.46 -4.03
CA TYR A 42 9.70 -0.81 -5.45
C TYR A 42 8.67 -0.03 -6.27
N TRP A 43 8.96 0.12 -7.56
CA TRP A 43 8.08 0.79 -8.51
C TRP A 43 7.01 -0.17 -9.04
N LEU A 44 5.80 0.35 -9.15
CA LEU A 44 4.68 -0.37 -9.77
C LEU A 44 4.86 -0.27 -11.29
N SER A 45 5.58 -1.25 -11.83
CA SER A 45 6.03 -1.29 -13.22
C SER A 45 6.50 -2.70 -13.61
N GLU A 46 6.82 -2.91 -14.89
CA GLU A 46 7.44 -4.15 -15.38
C GLU A 46 8.95 -4.26 -14.98
N THR A 47 9.52 -3.19 -14.45
CA THR A 47 10.90 -3.12 -13.96
C THR A 47 10.93 -2.49 -12.55
N PRO A 48 10.45 -3.22 -11.53
CA PRO A 48 10.20 -2.66 -10.19
C PRO A 48 11.45 -2.11 -9.50
N ASP A 49 12.63 -2.60 -9.83
CA ASP A 49 13.91 -2.16 -9.25
C ASP A 49 14.50 -0.93 -9.96
N VAL A 50 13.82 -0.42 -11.00
CA VAL A 50 14.29 0.76 -11.75
C VAL A 50 13.57 2.01 -11.24
N PRO A 51 14.28 2.93 -10.55
CA PRO A 51 13.69 4.16 -10.05
C PRO A 51 13.01 4.99 -11.14
N GLY A 52 11.79 5.45 -10.85
CA GLY A 52 10.99 6.26 -11.78
C GLY A 52 10.28 5.46 -12.89
N SER A 53 10.41 4.13 -12.93
CA SER A 53 9.74 3.30 -13.93
C SER A 53 8.21 3.30 -13.76
N ARG A 54 7.49 2.99 -14.84
CA ARG A 54 6.03 3.08 -14.91
C ARG A 54 5.46 1.97 -15.81
N TYR A 55 4.22 1.58 -15.56
CA TYR A 55 3.47 0.78 -16.52
C TYR A 55 3.10 1.58 -17.78
N PRO A 56 2.97 0.93 -18.95
CA PRO A 56 2.41 1.56 -20.14
C PRO A 56 1.00 2.12 -19.87
N GLY A 57 0.74 3.34 -20.32
CA GLY A 57 -0.55 4.02 -20.11
C GLY A 57 -0.78 4.61 -18.72
N GLN A 58 0.21 4.54 -17.84
CA GLN A 58 0.20 5.23 -16.56
C GLN A 58 0.30 6.74 -16.73
N SER A 59 -0.19 7.50 -15.75
CA SER A 59 0.02 8.95 -15.66
C SER A 59 1.51 9.33 -15.65
N VAL A 60 1.80 10.63 -15.67
CA VAL A 60 3.21 11.11 -15.65
C VAL A 60 3.94 10.78 -14.34
N CYS A 61 3.20 10.52 -13.29
CA CYS A 61 3.76 10.20 -11.97
C CYS A 61 4.11 8.72 -11.85
N PRO A 62 5.35 8.35 -11.56
CA PRO A 62 5.66 6.98 -11.12
C PRO A 62 4.87 6.61 -9.87
N ARG A 63 4.59 5.33 -9.67
CA ARG A 63 3.89 4.81 -8.49
C ARG A 63 4.78 3.78 -7.82
N ILE A 64 4.76 3.79 -6.49
CA ILE A 64 5.59 2.92 -5.66
C ILE A 64 4.75 2.21 -4.62
N CYS A 65 5.27 1.09 -4.14
CA CYS A 65 4.84 0.44 -2.93
C CYS A 65 6.02 0.36 -1.96
N THR A 66 5.81 0.78 -0.71
CA THR A 66 6.74 0.52 0.39
C THR A 66 6.21 -0.66 1.19
N GLU A 67 7.02 -1.69 1.34
CA GLU A 67 6.72 -2.86 2.15
C GLU A 67 7.64 -2.95 3.36
N ALA A 68 7.11 -3.45 4.47
CA ALA A 68 7.90 -3.76 5.65
C ALA A 68 7.33 -4.97 6.39
N VAL A 69 8.22 -5.77 6.96
CA VAL A 69 7.89 -6.85 7.89
C VAL A 69 8.30 -6.41 9.27
N PHE A 70 7.36 -6.45 10.19
CA PHE A 70 7.53 -6.07 11.58
C PHE A 70 7.30 -7.24 12.51
N GLU A 71 8.04 -7.22 13.61
CA GLU A 71 7.71 -7.96 14.82
C GLU A 71 7.15 -6.96 15.85
N ASP A 72 5.96 -7.22 16.35
CA ASP A 72 5.41 -6.53 17.51
C ASP A 72 6.10 -7.08 18.77
N LEU A 73 6.96 -6.29 19.39
CA LEU A 73 7.79 -6.69 20.53
C LEU A 73 6.98 -7.01 21.79
N GLU A 74 5.77 -6.47 21.92
CA GLU A 74 4.89 -6.75 23.05
C GLU A 74 4.09 -8.05 22.84
N ALA A 75 3.58 -8.25 21.62
CA ALA A 75 2.77 -9.40 21.28
C ALA A 75 3.59 -10.61 20.80
N GLY A 76 4.86 -10.44 20.41
CA GLY A 76 5.70 -11.44 19.78
C GLY A 76 5.12 -11.92 18.44
N LYS A 77 4.44 -11.05 17.71
CA LYS A 77 3.77 -11.37 16.44
C LYS A 77 4.48 -10.72 15.27
N VAL A 78 4.66 -11.49 14.21
CA VAL A 78 5.24 -11.01 12.95
C VAL A 78 4.10 -10.76 11.94
N PHE A 79 4.15 -9.62 11.26
CA PHE A 79 3.20 -9.24 10.21
C PHE A 79 3.86 -8.34 9.18
N ARG A 80 3.23 -8.23 8.01
CA ARG A 80 3.68 -7.36 6.92
C ARG A 80 2.71 -6.21 6.71
N VAL A 81 3.26 -5.06 6.38
CA VAL A 81 2.53 -3.89 5.90
C VAL A 81 3.06 -3.53 4.51
N ALA A 82 2.17 -3.25 3.58
CA ALA A 82 2.47 -2.66 2.28
C ALA A 82 1.63 -1.38 2.13
N ASN A 83 2.27 -0.27 1.80
CA ASN A 83 1.60 1.01 1.57
C ASN A 83 1.88 1.50 0.15
N ALA A 84 0.82 1.82 -0.60
CA ALA A 84 0.93 2.22 -2.00
C ALA A 84 -0.02 3.37 -2.34
N HIS A 85 0.30 4.08 -3.43
CA HIS A 85 -0.61 5.04 -4.06
C HIS A 85 -0.70 4.68 -5.53
N LEU A 86 -1.81 4.07 -5.94
CA LEU A 86 -2.02 3.60 -7.30
C LEU A 86 -2.25 4.75 -8.27
N ASP A 87 -2.23 4.45 -9.57
CA ASP A 87 -2.34 5.49 -10.59
C ASP A 87 -3.76 6.09 -10.69
N ASN A 88 -3.83 7.41 -10.80
CA ASN A 88 -5.11 8.12 -10.85
C ASN A 88 -5.77 8.13 -12.25
N ALA A 89 -5.03 7.78 -13.31
CA ALA A 89 -5.53 7.88 -14.68
C ALA A 89 -5.59 6.52 -15.41
N GLY A 90 -4.59 5.66 -15.24
CA GLY A 90 -4.41 4.44 -15.99
C GLY A 90 -5.11 3.23 -15.37
N GLU A 91 -6.25 2.80 -15.92
CA GLU A 91 -6.96 1.58 -15.50
C GLU A 91 -6.04 0.34 -15.45
N LEU A 92 -5.30 0.09 -16.55
CA LEU A 92 -4.37 -1.03 -16.63
C LEU A 92 -3.25 -0.92 -15.59
N ALA A 93 -2.76 0.30 -15.34
CA ALA A 93 -1.71 0.54 -14.34
C ALA A 93 -2.21 0.29 -12.91
N ARG A 94 -3.45 0.70 -12.57
CA ARG A 94 -4.08 0.37 -11.28
C ARG A 94 -4.20 -1.13 -11.09
N ARG A 95 -4.77 -1.82 -12.08
CA ARG A 95 -4.98 -3.27 -12.03
C ARG A 95 -3.66 -4.02 -11.87
N LYS A 96 -2.66 -3.75 -12.73
CA LYS A 96 -1.33 -4.37 -12.66
C LYS A 96 -0.59 -4.01 -11.37
N GLY A 97 -0.72 -2.77 -10.90
CA GLY A 97 -0.11 -2.34 -9.65
C GLY A 97 -0.66 -3.09 -8.43
N LEU A 98 -1.98 -3.25 -8.35
CA LEU A 98 -2.60 -4.06 -7.29
C LEU A 98 -2.16 -5.52 -7.37
N GLU A 99 -2.21 -6.13 -8.56
CA GLU A 99 -1.78 -7.51 -8.77
C GLU A 99 -0.31 -7.71 -8.35
N GLN A 100 0.59 -6.81 -8.75
CA GLN A 100 2.01 -6.83 -8.38
C GLN A 100 2.20 -6.79 -6.85
N ILE A 101 1.47 -5.93 -6.14
CA ILE A 101 1.55 -5.85 -4.68
C ILE A 101 1.12 -7.17 -4.05
N LEU A 102 -0.03 -7.72 -4.43
CA LEU A 102 -0.56 -8.97 -3.87
C LEU A 102 0.33 -10.17 -4.18
N GLU A 103 0.93 -10.24 -5.38
CA GLU A 103 1.89 -11.27 -5.74
C GLU A 103 3.21 -11.14 -4.95
N ASN A 104 3.77 -9.94 -4.82
CA ASN A 104 5.01 -9.72 -4.10
C ASN A 104 4.93 -10.16 -2.64
N VAL A 105 3.84 -9.80 -1.95
CA VAL A 105 3.67 -10.19 -0.54
C VAL A 105 3.49 -11.70 -0.34
N LYS A 106 3.06 -12.44 -1.39
CA LYS A 106 2.91 -13.90 -1.37
C LYS A 106 4.21 -14.62 -1.72
N SER A 107 5.00 -14.05 -2.63
CA SER A 107 6.19 -14.70 -3.18
C SER A 107 7.40 -14.72 -2.25
N ASP A 108 7.37 -13.96 -1.16
CA ASP A 108 8.47 -13.92 -0.19
C ASP A 108 8.68 -15.28 0.51
N THR A 109 9.83 -15.88 0.27
CA THR A 109 10.16 -17.22 0.77
C THR A 109 10.25 -17.33 2.29
N PHE A 110 10.58 -16.22 2.98
CA PHE A 110 10.72 -16.19 4.44
C PHE A 110 9.46 -15.71 5.14
N PHE A 111 8.78 -14.71 4.57
CA PHE A 111 7.65 -14.02 5.19
C PHE A 111 6.36 -14.10 4.38
N GLY A 112 6.29 -14.94 3.34
CA GLY A 112 5.09 -15.08 2.53
C GLY A 112 3.86 -15.61 3.27
N GLY A 113 4.07 -16.30 4.39
CA GLY A 113 3.02 -16.87 5.25
C GLY A 113 2.54 -15.97 6.39
N VAL A 114 3.20 -14.82 6.66
CA VAL A 114 2.77 -13.93 7.75
C VAL A 114 1.49 -13.17 7.39
N PRO A 115 0.70 -12.72 8.40
CA PRO A 115 -0.42 -11.83 8.16
C PRO A 115 0.01 -10.55 7.44
N VAL A 116 -0.82 -10.05 6.53
CA VAL A 116 -0.52 -8.90 5.66
C VAL A 116 -1.59 -7.85 5.79
N ILE A 117 -1.18 -6.60 5.84
CA ILE A 117 -2.02 -5.41 5.68
C ILE A 117 -1.51 -4.63 4.48
N VAL A 118 -2.32 -4.48 3.44
CA VAL A 118 -2.07 -3.58 2.30
C VAL A 118 -2.96 -2.37 2.47
N THR A 119 -2.38 -1.18 2.41
CA THR A 119 -3.10 0.07 2.63
C THR A 119 -2.68 1.13 1.62
N GLY A 120 -3.50 2.14 1.41
CA GLY A 120 -3.18 3.32 0.62
C GLY A 120 -4.34 3.89 -0.18
N ASP A 121 -4.03 4.91 -0.97
CA ASP A 121 -4.92 5.47 -1.97
C ASP A 121 -4.86 4.61 -3.25
N PHE A 122 -5.96 3.95 -3.55
CA PHE A 122 -6.03 3.05 -4.71
C PHE A 122 -6.56 3.76 -5.98
N ASN A 123 -7.03 4.99 -5.86
CA ASN A 123 -7.60 5.77 -6.97
C ASN A 123 -8.66 5.01 -7.78
N MET A 124 -9.42 4.15 -7.12
CA MET A 124 -10.54 3.39 -7.69
C MET A 124 -11.57 3.09 -6.59
N GLU A 125 -12.81 2.94 -7.00
CA GLU A 125 -13.89 2.56 -6.09
C GLU A 125 -13.98 1.04 -5.89
N PRO A 126 -14.62 0.54 -4.83
CA PRO A 126 -14.65 -0.89 -4.51
C PRO A 126 -15.31 -1.77 -5.58
N ASP A 127 -16.24 -1.20 -6.37
CA ASP A 127 -17.00 -1.87 -7.42
C ASP A 127 -16.37 -1.76 -8.82
N TRP A 128 -15.25 -1.05 -8.95
CA TRP A 128 -14.58 -0.94 -10.23
C TRP A 128 -13.95 -2.27 -10.65
N LYS A 129 -13.90 -2.47 -11.98
CA LYS A 129 -13.41 -3.74 -12.56
C LYS A 129 -11.94 -4.05 -12.23
N GLU A 130 -11.13 -3.06 -11.91
CA GLU A 130 -9.76 -3.27 -11.47
C GLU A 130 -9.70 -4.08 -10.16
N MET A 131 -10.73 -3.96 -9.31
CA MET A 131 -10.86 -4.76 -8.10
C MET A 131 -11.15 -6.25 -8.37
N GLU A 132 -11.46 -6.62 -9.62
CA GLU A 132 -11.57 -8.05 -9.99
C GLU A 132 -10.26 -8.83 -9.79
N VAL A 133 -9.12 -8.17 -9.71
CA VAL A 133 -7.85 -8.78 -9.27
C VAL A 133 -8.03 -9.56 -7.96
N MET A 134 -8.83 -9.05 -7.04
CA MET A 134 -9.11 -9.71 -5.76
C MET A 134 -9.73 -11.12 -5.92
N LYS A 135 -10.43 -11.38 -7.03
CA LYS A 135 -10.99 -12.73 -7.33
C LYS A 135 -9.91 -13.79 -7.52
N ASN A 136 -8.72 -13.37 -7.98
CA ASN A 136 -7.54 -14.24 -8.14
C ASN A 136 -6.77 -14.43 -6.83
N HIS A 137 -7.10 -13.64 -5.81
CA HIS A 137 -6.46 -13.62 -4.49
C HIS A 137 -7.50 -13.79 -3.38
N PRO A 138 -8.23 -14.92 -3.33
CA PRO A 138 -9.36 -15.11 -2.40
C PRO A 138 -8.95 -15.18 -0.93
N ASP A 139 -7.66 -15.26 -0.65
CA ASP A 139 -7.06 -15.19 0.68
C ASP A 139 -6.92 -13.73 1.21
N PHE A 140 -7.19 -12.73 0.36
CA PHE A 140 -7.22 -11.33 0.75
C PHE A 140 -8.66 -10.81 0.83
N THR A 141 -8.89 -9.90 1.77
CA THR A 141 -10.19 -9.26 2.00
C THR A 141 -10.01 -7.75 2.11
N ASN A 142 -10.79 -6.97 1.37
CA ASN A 142 -10.91 -5.53 1.60
C ASN A 142 -11.85 -5.31 2.80
N ILE A 143 -11.31 -4.83 3.91
CA ILE A 143 -12.09 -4.61 5.14
C ILE A 143 -12.66 -3.20 5.24
N THR A 144 -12.36 -2.33 4.28
CA THR A 144 -12.79 -0.92 4.24
C THR A 144 -13.76 -0.60 3.09
N GLU A 145 -14.25 -1.59 2.35
CA GLU A 145 -15.13 -1.37 1.19
C GLU A 145 -16.43 -0.61 1.53
N ASN A 146 -16.87 -0.64 2.79
CA ASN A 146 -18.08 0.02 3.27
C ASN A 146 -17.81 1.13 4.30
N ILE A 147 -16.57 1.64 4.38
CA ILE A 147 -16.17 2.67 5.35
C ILE A 147 -16.81 4.04 5.06
N GLY A 148 -17.32 4.25 3.85
CA GLY A 148 -17.87 5.52 3.41
C GLY A 148 -16.89 6.36 2.62
N VAL A 149 -17.02 7.68 2.69
CA VAL A 149 -16.22 8.62 1.88
C VAL A 149 -14.83 8.79 2.45
N THR A 150 -13.81 8.54 1.64
CA THR A 150 -12.40 8.84 1.96
C THR A 150 -11.84 9.98 1.11
N TYR A 151 -12.39 10.19 -0.09
CA TYR A 151 -12.07 11.31 -0.97
C TYR A 151 -13.28 12.25 -1.12
N HIS A 152 -13.10 13.53 -0.87
CA HIS A 152 -14.17 14.54 -0.86
C HIS A 152 -13.97 15.67 -1.89
N GLY A 153 -13.05 15.53 -2.85
CA GLY A 153 -12.79 16.51 -3.91
C GLY A 153 -12.49 17.92 -3.39
N TYR A 154 -11.89 18.04 -2.19
CA TYR A 154 -11.70 19.32 -1.50
C TYR A 154 -13.01 20.12 -1.30
N TRP A 155 -14.13 19.40 -1.14
CA TRP A 155 -15.50 19.96 -1.01
C TRP A 155 -15.94 20.81 -2.23
N LYS A 156 -15.29 20.58 -3.38
CA LYS A 156 -15.63 21.24 -4.66
C LYS A 156 -16.42 20.28 -5.54
N GLY A 157 -17.72 20.21 -5.35
CA GLY A 157 -18.61 19.36 -6.15
C GLY A 157 -19.15 18.13 -5.38
N ASN A 158 -19.70 17.16 -6.13
CA ASN A 158 -20.32 15.94 -5.57
C ASN A 158 -19.39 14.72 -5.61
N ASP A 159 -18.09 14.91 -5.83
CA ASP A 159 -17.12 13.83 -5.95
C ASP A 159 -16.74 13.29 -4.56
N GLN A 160 -17.70 12.57 -3.96
CA GLN A 160 -17.52 11.91 -2.68
C GLN A 160 -17.45 10.41 -2.92
N THR A 161 -16.28 9.81 -2.74
CA THR A 161 -16.04 8.42 -3.06
C THR A 161 -15.07 7.76 -2.07
N CYS A 162 -15.08 6.43 -2.04
CA CYS A 162 -14.14 5.63 -1.27
C CYS A 162 -13.02 5.15 -2.20
N ILE A 163 -11.81 5.65 -2.03
CA ILE A 163 -10.63 5.27 -2.82
C ILE A 163 -9.44 4.83 -1.97
N ASP A 164 -9.53 4.97 -0.65
CA ASP A 164 -8.50 4.51 0.28
C ASP A 164 -8.94 3.19 0.89
N PHE A 165 -8.12 2.16 0.74
CA PHE A 165 -8.45 0.82 1.19
C PHE A 165 -7.46 0.27 2.21
N MET A 166 -7.97 -0.68 2.99
CA MET A 166 -7.20 -1.60 3.78
C MET A 166 -7.57 -3.03 3.38
N ILE A 167 -6.64 -3.72 2.74
CA ILE A 167 -6.78 -5.10 2.31
C ILE A 167 -5.93 -5.97 3.22
N VAL A 168 -6.52 -7.01 3.77
CA VAL A 168 -5.85 -7.88 4.75
C VAL A 168 -5.82 -9.33 4.31
N ARG A 169 -4.79 -10.06 4.78
CA ARG A 169 -4.66 -11.51 4.64
C ARG A 169 -4.21 -12.13 5.95
N GLY A 170 -4.71 -13.33 6.24
CA GLY A 170 -4.33 -14.10 7.42
C GLY A 170 -5.11 -13.72 8.67
N SER A 171 -4.56 -14.01 9.84
CA SER A 171 -5.25 -13.86 11.13
C SER A 171 -5.27 -12.40 11.61
N ILE A 172 -5.87 -11.53 10.82
CA ILE A 172 -6.10 -10.12 11.17
C ILE A 172 -7.59 -9.91 11.42
N ARG A 173 -7.92 -9.29 12.53
CA ARG A 173 -9.28 -8.93 12.91
C ARG A 173 -9.40 -7.41 13.02
N CYS A 174 -10.34 -6.83 12.28
CA CYS A 174 -10.76 -5.45 12.49
C CYS A 174 -11.76 -5.43 13.67
N GLU A 175 -11.48 -4.64 14.68
CA GLU A 175 -12.37 -4.50 15.86
C GLU A 175 -13.30 -3.29 15.72
N SER A 176 -12.91 -2.29 14.96
CA SER A 176 -13.72 -1.10 14.63
C SER A 176 -13.18 -0.42 13.37
N LEU A 177 -14.04 0.18 12.59
CA LEU A 177 -13.75 1.08 11.47
C LEU A 177 -14.20 2.49 11.82
#